data_ac8e7a9ca331c1569c1daf9d20711102
#
_entry.id   ac8e7a9ca331c1569c1daf9d20711102
#
_cell.length_a   1.000
_cell.length_b   1.000
_cell.length_c   1.000
_cell.angle_alpha   90.00
_cell.angle_beta   90.00
_cell.angle_gamma   90.00
#
_symmetry.space_group_name_H-M   'P 1'
#
loop_
_entity.id
_entity.type
_entity.pdbx_description
1 polymer ?
#
loop_
_entity_poly.entity_id
_entity_poly.type
_entity_poly.pdbx_seq_one_letter_code
_entity_poly.pdbx_strand_id
1 'polypeptide(L)'
;VLEGLSAFGVYRLMAEKAPDYAHRYRSGIFGYVIFGACGFHVPYCAIAFLMKHGVDVALLSRCYTYFVLPSLALFWVFFLLMQITQIKAFAKGLTPYSKGSWVFSMPVGMLAAAAMNVFGNRSWVNAVNCAMVSIGAVWMFGGLLVKAKKAQSASGK
;
A
#
# COMPACT_ATOMS: atom_id res chain seq x y z
N VAL A 1 -8.41 6.71 -1.38
CA VAL A 1 -8.13 8.02 -2.02
C VAL A 1 -6.92 8.70 -1.39
N LEU A 2 -6.87 8.89 -0.06
CA LEU A 2 -5.73 9.55 0.61
C LEU A 2 -4.39 8.85 0.39
N GLU A 3 -4.36 7.53 0.45
CA GLU A 3 -3.16 6.73 0.16
C GLU A 3 -2.64 6.96 -1.26
N GLY A 4 -3.54 7.00 -2.25
CA GLY A 4 -3.18 7.30 -3.64
C GLY A 4 -2.62 8.70 -3.81
N LEU A 5 -3.24 9.71 -3.20
CA LEU A 5 -2.76 11.10 -3.25
C LEU A 5 -1.37 11.23 -2.60
N SER A 6 -1.14 10.57 -1.47
CA SER A 6 0.16 10.59 -0.80
C SER A 6 1.24 9.90 -1.64
N ALA A 7 0.90 8.80 -2.32
CA ALA A 7 1.82 8.13 -3.24
C ALA A 7 2.20 9.04 -4.43
N PHE A 8 1.29 9.88 -4.93
CA PHE A 8 1.63 10.89 -5.94
C PHE A 8 2.63 11.94 -5.44
N GLY A 9 2.65 12.25 -4.15
CA GLY A 9 3.70 13.08 -3.57
C GLY A 9 5.09 12.45 -3.73
N VAL A 10 5.22 11.15 -3.43
CA VAL A 10 6.48 10.41 -3.64
C VAL A 10 6.84 10.32 -5.13
N TYR A 11 5.86 10.13 -6.02
CA TYR A 11 6.05 10.18 -7.46
C TYR A 11 6.71 11.49 -7.92
N ARG A 12 6.19 12.63 -7.48
CA ARG A 12 6.74 13.96 -7.83
C ARG A 12 8.20 14.09 -7.45
N LEU A 13 8.56 13.67 -6.23
CA LEU A 13 9.94 13.71 -5.75
C LEU A 13 10.88 12.80 -6.55
N MET A 14 10.40 11.70 -7.09
CA MET A 14 11.18 10.83 -7.97
C MET A 14 11.29 11.40 -9.39
N ALA A 15 10.24 12.07 -9.88
CA ALA A 15 10.21 12.58 -11.26
C ALA A 15 11.30 13.58 -11.55
N GLU A 16 11.75 14.35 -10.56
CA GLU A 16 12.81 15.36 -10.68
C GLU A 16 14.19 14.72 -10.91
N LYS A 17 14.49 13.58 -10.30
CA LYS A 17 15.81 12.97 -10.30
C LYS A 17 15.91 11.64 -11.05
N ALA A 18 14.79 10.97 -11.26
CA ALA A 18 14.75 9.63 -11.83
C ALA A 18 13.44 9.38 -12.58
N PRO A 19 13.24 9.98 -13.78
CA PRO A 19 11.99 9.91 -14.52
C PRO A 19 11.55 8.47 -14.84
N ASP A 20 12.49 7.56 -15.15
CA ASP A 20 12.18 6.16 -15.45
C ASP A 20 11.59 5.43 -14.22
N TYR A 21 12.14 5.70 -13.02
CA TYR A 21 11.59 5.17 -11.77
C TYR A 21 10.23 5.79 -11.46
N ALA A 22 10.07 7.08 -11.69
CA ALA A 22 8.81 7.77 -11.50
C ALA A 22 7.73 7.20 -12.40
N HIS A 23 8.01 6.94 -13.67
CA HIS A 23 7.06 6.34 -14.61
C HIS A 23 6.57 4.95 -14.12
N ARG A 24 7.50 4.08 -13.72
CA ARG A 24 7.17 2.75 -13.18
C ARG A 24 6.37 2.84 -11.87
N TYR A 25 6.76 3.77 -11.00
CA TYR A 25 6.06 4.01 -9.74
C TYR A 25 4.62 4.50 -9.96
N ARG A 26 4.43 5.43 -10.91
CA ARG A 26 3.11 5.91 -11.32
C ARG A 26 2.21 4.79 -11.83
N SER A 27 2.73 3.92 -12.69
CA SER A 27 1.99 2.74 -13.16
C SER A 27 1.57 1.84 -12.01
N GLY A 28 2.47 1.64 -11.04
CA GLY A 28 2.17 0.92 -9.80
C GLY A 28 1.04 1.57 -9.00
N ILE A 29 1.05 2.91 -8.82
CA ILE A 29 -0.02 3.63 -8.12
C ILE A 29 -1.38 3.42 -8.80
N PHE A 30 -1.46 3.60 -10.11
CA PHE A 30 -2.72 3.42 -10.84
C PHE A 30 -3.27 2.01 -10.69
N GLY A 31 -2.45 0.99 -10.91
CA GLY A 31 -2.86 -0.40 -10.73
C GLY A 31 -3.26 -0.71 -9.28
N TYR A 32 -2.48 -0.24 -8.31
CA TYR A 32 -2.78 -0.37 -6.88
C TYR A 32 -4.16 0.22 -6.52
N VAL A 33 -4.44 1.43 -6.99
CA VAL A 33 -5.72 2.11 -6.69
C VAL A 33 -6.88 1.44 -7.42
N ILE A 34 -6.74 1.14 -8.72
CA ILE A 34 -7.82 0.55 -9.52
C ILE A 34 -8.15 -0.85 -9.01
N PHE A 35 -7.16 -1.73 -8.91
CA PHE A 35 -7.41 -3.12 -8.51
C PHE A 35 -7.65 -3.27 -7.00
N GLY A 36 -7.10 -2.39 -6.18
CA GLY A 36 -7.38 -2.37 -4.74
C GLY A 36 -8.77 -1.85 -4.43
N ALA A 37 -9.12 -0.65 -4.89
CA ALA A 37 -10.41 -0.05 -4.58
C ALA A 37 -11.56 -0.69 -5.37
N CYS A 38 -11.48 -0.66 -6.71
CA CYS A 38 -12.58 -1.08 -7.57
C CYS A 38 -12.60 -2.60 -7.80
N GLY A 39 -11.44 -3.23 -7.91
CA GLY A 39 -11.34 -4.65 -8.24
C GLY A 39 -11.43 -5.58 -7.01
N PHE A 40 -11.01 -5.13 -5.84
CA PHE A 40 -11.03 -5.95 -4.62
C PHE A 40 -12.04 -5.44 -3.59
N HIS A 41 -11.89 -4.21 -3.07
CA HIS A 41 -12.72 -3.76 -1.95
C HIS A 41 -14.21 -3.67 -2.29
N VAL A 42 -14.58 -3.11 -3.44
CA VAL A 42 -15.99 -2.95 -3.81
C VAL A 42 -16.67 -4.31 -4.01
N PRO A 43 -16.15 -5.24 -4.84
CA PRO A 43 -16.75 -6.57 -4.98
C PRO A 43 -16.74 -7.38 -3.68
N TYR A 44 -15.68 -7.27 -2.87
CA TYR A 44 -15.61 -7.97 -1.58
C TYR A 44 -16.72 -7.49 -0.63
N CYS A 45 -16.92 -6.17 -0.51
CA CYS A 45 -18.00 -5.62 0.31
C CYS A 45 -19.38 -6.02 -0.21
N ALA A 46 -19.57 -6.04 -1.54
CA ALA A 46 -20.83 -6.49 -2.15
C ALA A 46 -21.12 -7.97 -1.82
N ILE A 47 -20.12 -8.84 -1.94
CA ILE A 47 -20.24 -10.27 -1.59
C ILE A 47 -20.57 -10.42 -0.11
N ALA A 48 -19.88 -9.72 0.78
CA ALA A 48 -20.14 -9.76 2.22
C ALA A 48 -21.56 -9.29 2.56
N PHE A 49 -22.05 -8.24 1.91
CA PHE A 49 -23.41 -7.76 2.04
C PHE A 49 -24.44 -8.81 1.60
N LEU A 50 -24.25 -9.39 0.40
CA LEU A 50 -25.13 -10.40 -0.16
C LEU A 50 -25.17 -11.68 0.72
N MET A 51 -24.01 -12.09 1.24
CA MET A 51 -23.91 -13.21 2.18
C MET A 51 -24.74 -12.97 3.44
N LYS A 52 -24.70 -11.76 4.00
CA LYS A 52 -25.50 -11.36 5.16
C LYS A 52 -27.00 -11.41 4.87
N HIS A 53 -27.43 -11.25 3.63
CA HIS A 53 -28.84 -11.26 3.19
C HIS A 53 -29.30 -12.62 2.66
N GLY A 54 -28.55 -13.68 2.94
CA GLY A 54 -28.96 -15.07 2.66
C GLY A 54 -28.82 -15.52 1.21
N VAL A 55 -28.01 -14.81 0.42
CA VAL A 55 -27.69 -15.28 -0.94
C VAL A 55 -26.84 -16.55 -0.87
N ASP A 56 -27.09 -17.47 -1.80
CA ASP A 56 -26.42 -18.77 -1.86
C ASP A 56 -24.91 -18.66 -1.81
N VAL A 57 -24.29 -19.34 -0.85
CA VAL A 57 -22.85 -19.34 -0.60
C VAL A 57 -22.06 -19.90 -1.79
N ALA A 58 -22.60 -20.90 -2.52
CA ALA A 58 -21.94 -21.47 -3.67
C ALA A 58 -21.86 -20.46 -4.82
N LEU A 59 -22.92 -19.68 -5.05
CA LEU A 59 -22.92 -18.58 -6.02
C LEU A 59 -21.92 -17.49 -5.62
N LEU A 60 -21.92 -17.08 -4.34
CA LEU A 60 -20.99 -16.05 -3.85
C LEU A 60 -19.53 -16.51 -3.94
N SER A 61 -19.24 -17.77 -3.67
CA SER A 61 -17.91 -18.36 -3.84
C SER A 61 -17.44 -18.29 -5.30
N ARG A 62 -18.31 -18.58 -6.25
CA ARG A 62 -18.00 -18.43 -7.69
C ARG A 62 -17.74 -16.95 -8.04
N CYS A 63 -18.58 -16.03 -7.58
CA CYS A 63 -18.37 -14.60 -7.78
C CYS A 63 -17.01 -14.16 -7.21
N TYR A 64 -16.66 -14.59 -6.00
CA TYR A 64 -15.36 -14.31 -5.40
C TYR A 64 -14.21 -14.84 -6.29
N THR A 65 -14.31 -16.09 -6.72
CA THR A 65 -13.27 -16.74 -7.52
C THR A 65 -13.05 -16.05 -8.87
N TYR A 66 -14.13 -15.67 -9.56
CA TYR A 66 -14.01 -15.12 -10.91
C TYR A 66 -13.78 -13.62 -10.96
N PHE A 67 -14.24 -12.85 -9.97
CA PHE A 67 -14.14 -11.39 -9.99
C PHE A 67 -13.14 -10.83 -8.97
N VAL A 68 -13.09 -11.39 -7.76
CA VAL A 68 -12.25 -10.85 -6.69
C VAL A 68 -10.83 -11.37 -6.77
N LEU A 69 -10.63 -12.68 -6.92
CA LEU A 69 -9.29 -13.26 -6.93
C LEU A 69 -8.39 -12.73 -8.06
N PRO A 70 -8.83 -12.60 -9.33
CA PRO A 70 -8.00 -12.03 -10.38
C PRO A 70 -7.60 -10.57 -10.08
N SER A 71 -8.55 -9.77 -9.58
CA SER A 71 -8.29 -8.39 -9.19
C SER A 71 -7.32 -8.29 -8.02
N LEU A 72 -7.45 -9.17 -7.04
CA LEU A 72 -6.53 -9.26 -5.91
C LEU A 72 -5.11 -9.63 -6.36
N ALA A 73 -4.97 -10.56 -7.32
CA ALA A 73 -3.68 -10.91 -7.88
C ALA A 73 -3.04 -9.71 -8.59
N LEU A 74 -3.80 -8.99 -9.42
CA LEU A 74 -3.32 -7.77 -10.08
C LEU A 74 -2.99 -6.67 -9.08
N PHE A 75 -3.79 -6.47 -8.03
CA PHE A 75 -3.47 -5.56 -6.93
C PHE A 75 -2.08 -5.84 -6.36
N TRP A 76 -1.74 -7.10 -6.04
CA TRP A 76 -0.44 -7.45 -5.51
C TRP A 76 0.70 -7.22 -6.49
N VAL A 77 0.49 -7.50 -7.79
CA VAL A 77 1.48 -7.20 -8.84
C VAL A 77 1.81 -5.71 -8.88
N PHE A 78 0.81 -4.85 -8.91
CA PHE A 78 1.02 -3.40 -8.96
C PHE A 78 1.51 -2.82 -7.64
N PHE A 79 1.07 -3.37 -6.50
CA PHE A 79 1.61 -3.05 -5.19
C PHE A 79 3.11 -3.34 -5.12
N LEU A 80 3.54 -4.53 -5.53
CA LEU A 80 4.95 -4.91 -5.55
C LEU A 80 5.75 -4.04 -6.52
N LEU A 81 5.22 -3.77 -7.71
CA LEU A 81 5.86 -2.87 -8.67
C LEU A 81 6.12 -1.49 -8.05
N MET A 82 5.12 -0.92 -7.40
CA MET A 82 5.21 0.37 -6.71
C MET A 82 6.26 0.32 -5.59
N GLN A 83 6.18 -0.65 -4.69
CA GLN A 83 7.05 -0.73 -3.51
C GLN A 83 8.51 -1.05 -3.87
N ILE A 84 8.75 -2.00 -4.77
CA ILE A 84 10.10 -2.33 -5.23
C ILE A 84 10.74 -1.12 -5.92
N THR A 85 9.97 -0.39 -6.73
CA THR A 85 10.46 0.81 -7.40
C THR A 85 10.85 1.89 -6.39
N GLN A 86 10.01 2.12 -5.37
CA GLN A 86 10.28 3.07 -4.29
C GLN A 86 11.51 2.69 -3.48
N ILE A 87 11.60 1.45 -3.03
CA ILE A 87 12.74 0.95 -2.25
C ILE A 87 14.05 1.11 -3.03
N LYS A 88 14.05 0.73 -4.31
CA LYS A 88 15.23 0.89 -5.20
C LYS A 88 15.59 2.36 -5.40
N ALA A 89 14.62 3.25 -5.57
CA ALA A 89 14.87 4.68 -5.73
C ALA A 89 15.51 5.27 -4.46
N PHE A 90 15.02 4.91 -3.28
CA PHE A 90 15.61 5.35 -2.02
C PHE A 90 17.01 4.78 -1.81
N ALA A 91 17.22 3.49 -1.99
CA ALA A 91 18.51 2.84 -1.82
C ALA A 91 19.60 3.41 -2.75
N LYS A 92 19.21 3.83 -3.95
CA LYS A 92 20.12 4.49 -4.91
C LYS A 92 20.30 5.99 -4.66
N GLY A 93 19.55 6.60 -3.72
CA GLY A 93 19.62 8.04 -3.47
C GLY A 93 19.00 8.89 -4.58
N LEU A 94 18.04 8.35 -5.32
CA LEU A 94 17.32 9.00 -6.42
C LEU A 94 16.12 9.85 -5.93
N THR A 95 16.09 10.16 -4.65
CA THR A 95 15.08 11.02 -4.02
C THR A 95 15.78 12.02 -3.09
N PRO A 96 15.10 13.09 -2.63
CA PRO A 96 15.65 14.01 -1.63
C PRO A 96 15.89 13.35 -0.26
N TYR A 97 15.32 12.18 -0.03
CA TYR A 97 15.47 11.44 1.23
C TYR A 97 16.80 10.68 1.29
N SER A 98 17.30 10.45 2.50
CA SER A 98 18.50 9.62 2.71
C SER A 98 18.28 8.18 2.21
N LYS A 99 19.38 7.51 1.81
CA LYS A 99 19.33 6.13 1.30
C LYS A 99 18.61 5.16 2.26
N GLY A 100 18.78 5.33 3.57
CA GLY A 100 18.09 4.52 4.58
C GLY A 100 16.57 4.73 4.69
N SER A 101 15.99 5.66 3.94
CA SER A 101 14.53 5.91 3.99
C SER A 101 13.68 4.79 3.41
N TRP A 102 14.30 3.78 2.75
CA TRP A 102 13.60 2.56 2.36
C TRP A 102 12.93 1.84 3.53
N VAL A 103 13.41 2.01 4.77
CA VAL A 103 12.77 1.49 5.98
C VAL A 103 11.33 2.03 6.13
N PHE A 104 11.06 3.22 5.62
CA PHE A 104 9.71 3.80 5.55
C PHE A 104 9.01 3.38 4.25
N SER A 105 9.01 2.10 3.92
CA SER A 105 8.18 1.53 2.86
C SER A 105 6.98 0.81 3.45
N MET A 106 5.90 0.69 2.68
CA MET A 106 4.68 0.00 3.15
C MET A 106 4.97 -1.46 3.57
N PRO A 107 5.77 -2.26 2.85
CA PRO A 107 6.07 -3.63 3.26
C PRO A 107 6.69 -3.72 4.66
N VAL A 108 7.55 -2.77 5.04
CA VAL A 108 8.16 -2.77 6.39
C VAL A 108 7.09 -2.53 7.46
N GLY A 109 6.19 -1.56 7.25
CA GLY A 109 5.06 -1.33 8.16
C GLY A 109 4.09 -2.52 8.21
N MET A 110 3.85 -3.18 7.08
CA MET A 110 3.05 -4.41 7.01
C MET A 110 3.70 -5.56 7.78
N LEU A 111 5.02 -5.73 7.67
CA LEU A 111 5.75 -6.74 8.46
C LEU A 111 5.66 -6.46 9.97
N ALA A 112 5.75 -5.19 10.37
CA ALA A 112 5.55 -4.81 11.77
C ALA A 112 4.12 -5.15 12.25
N ALA A 113 3.10 -4.91 11.42
CA ALA A 113 1.74 -5.32 11.72
C ALA A 113 1.59 -6.85 11.78
N ALA A 114 2.19 -7.58 10.84
CA ALA A 114 2.17 -9.05 10.82
C ALA A 114 2.86 -9.67 12.05
N ALA A 115 3.88 -9.01 12.60
CA ALA A 115 4.55 -9.46 13.82
C ALA A 115 3.62 -9.53 15.04
N MET A 116 2.47 -8.81 15.01
CA MET A 116 1.46 -8.88 16.08
C MET A 116 0.81 -10.26 16.19
N ASN A 117 0.93 -11.12 15.18
CA ASN A 117 0.43 -12.51 15.24
C ASN A 117 1.11 -13.35 16.36
N VAL A 118 2.24 -12.92 16.88
CA VAL A 118 2.88 -13.54 18.06
C VAL A 118 1.93 -13.58 19.28
N PHE A 119 0.98 -12.65 19.36
CA PHE A 119 -0.02 -12.61 20.44
C PHE A 119 -1.20 -13.57 20.25
N GLY A 120 -1.17 -14.39 19.20
CA GLY A 120 -2.18 -15.41 18.92
C GLY A 120 -3.49 -14.85 18.31
N ASN A 121 -4.48 -15.72 18.24
CA ASN A 121 -5.77 -15.40 17.61
C ASN A 121 -6.69 -14.59 18.53
N ARG A 122 -6.42 -13.29 18.64
CA ARG A 122 -7.25 -12.33 19.39
C ARG A 122 -7.97 -11.40 18.43
N SER A 123 -9.15 -10.90 18.81
CA SER A 123 -9.95 -10.01 17.96
C SER A 123 -9.18 -8.79 17.47
N TRP A 124 -8.37 -8.17 18.33
CA TRP A 124 -7.56 -7.01 17.95
C TRP A 124 -6.41 -7.38 16.99
N VAL A 125 -5.81 -8.59 17.10
CA VAL A 125 -4.79 -9.08 16.15
C VAL A 125 -5.43 -9.26 14.77
N ASN A 126 -6.62 -9.82 14.70
CA ASN A 126 -7.37 -9.96 13.44
C ASN A 126 -7.69 -8.59 12.84
N ALA A 127 -8.07 -7.60 13.65
CA ALA A 127 -8.28 -6.24 13.18
C ALA A 127 -7.00 -5.61 12.60
N VAL A 128 -5.84 -5.80 13.27
CA VAL A 128 -4.53 -5.35 12.77
C VAL A 128 -4.21 -6.02 11.43
N ASN A 129 -4.44 -7.33 11.29
CA ASN A 129 -4.19 -8.04 10.03
C ASN A 129 -5.09 -7.54 8.90
N CYS A 130 -6.37 -7.26 9.16
CA CYS A 130 -7.28 -6.66 8.18
C CYS A 130 -6.82 -5.24 7.76
N ALA A 131 -6.22 -4.48 8.67
CA ALA A 131 -5.75 -3.12 8.43
C ALA A 131 -4.27 -3.05 7.96
N MET A 132 -3.61 -4.17 7.72
CA MET A 132 -2.16 -4.27 7.50
C MET A 132 -1.65 -3.34 6.39
N VAL A 133 -2.35 -3.23 5.27
CA VAL A 133 -1.97 -2.34 4.16
C VAL A 133 -2.06 -0.88 4.59
N SER A 134 -3.12 -0.49 5.28
CA SER A 134 -3.30 0.88 5.80
C SER A 134 -2.27 1.22 6.87
N ILE A 135 -1.90 0.27 7.73
CA ILE A 135 -0.81 0.44 8.71
C ILE A 135 0.52 0.65 7.98
N GLY A 136 0.79 -0.12 6.92
CA GLY A 136 1.94 0.09 6.05
C GLY A 136 1.97 1.47 5.42
N ALA A 137 0.83 1.96 4.95
CA ALA A 137 0.70 3.30 4.39
C ALA A 137 0.98 4.39 5.44
N VAL A 138 0.40 4.30 6.63
CA VAL A 138 0.65 5.23 7.74
C VAL A 138 2.12 5.23 8.15
N TRP A 139 2.75 4.06 8.24
CA TRP A 139 4.17 3.92 8.50
C TRP A 139 5.01 4.65 7.46
N MET A 140 4.73 4.42 6.17
CA MET A 140 5.46 5.05 5.07
C MET A 140 5.32 6.57 5.09
N PHE A 141 4.09 7.07 5.03
CA PHE A 141 3.86 8.52 4.92
C PHE A 141 4.22 9.26 6.20
N GLY A 142 3.91 8.71 7.37
CA GLY A 142 4.29 9.27 8.65
C GLY A 142 5.82 9.38 8.81
N GLY A 143 6.54 8.31 8.49
CA GLY A 143 8.00 8.31 8.54
C GLY A 143 8.66 9.30 7.58
N LEU A 144 8.16 9.38 6.35
CA LEU A 144 8.67 10.35 5.36
C LEU A 144 8.36 11.79 5.76
N LEU A 145 7.18 12.05 6.32
CA LEU A 145 6.78 13.37 6.81
C LEU A 145 7.69 13.85 7.97
N VAL A 146 7.98 12.96 8.92
CA VAL A 146 8.90 13.27 10.03
C VAL A 146 10.30 13.61 9.51
N LYS A 147 10.79 12.85 8.50
CA LYS A 147 12.09 13.16 7.88
C LYS A 147 12.08 14.49 7.13
N ALA A 148 11.02 14.81 6.40
CA ALA A 148 10.89 16.07 5.69
C ALA A 148 10.93 17.26 6.67
N LYS A 149 10.16 17.20 7.76
CA LYS A 149 10.17 18.24 8.80
C LYS A 149 11.55 18.44 9.44
N LYS A 150 12.26 17.36 9.76
CA LYS A 150 13.63 17.44 10.30
C LYS A 150 14.61 18.10 9.33
N ALA A 151 14.51 17.80 8.02
CA ALA A 151 15.36 18.41 7.01
C ALA A 151 15.09 19.93 6.89
N GLN A 152 13.82 20.35 6.92
CA GLN A 152 13.46 21.78 6.92
C GLN A 152 13.97 22.52 8.16
N SER A 153 13.86 21.93 9.33
CA SER A 153 14.36 22.53 10.58
C SER A 153 15.89 22.66 10.61
N ALA A 154 16.60 21.79 9.90
CA ALA A 154 18.07 21.86 9.80
C ALA A 154 18.55 22.90 8.76
N SER A 155 17.76 23.20 7.73
CA SER A 155 18.08 24.18 6.70
C SER A 155 17.70 25.61 7.06
N GLY A 156 16.84 25.81 8.08
CA GLY A 156 16.42 27.11 8.57
C GLY A 156 17.27 27.68 9.72
N LYS A 157 18.38 27.00 10.03
CA LYS A 157 19.47 27.48 10.90
C LYS A 157 20.68 27.89 10.05
#